data_4b95aac78dabd53629b6703c8fde6692
#
_entry.id   4b95aac78dabd53629b6703c8fde6692
#
_cell.length_a   1.000
_cell.length_b   1.000
_cell.length_c   1.000
_cell.angle_alpha   90.00
_cell.angle_beta   90.00
_cell.angle_gamma   90.00
#
_symmetry.space_group_name_H-M   'P 1'
#
loop_
_entity.id
_entity.type
_entity.pdbx_description
1 polymer ?
#
loop_
_entity_poly.entity_id
_entity_poly.type
_entity_poly.pdbx_seq_one_letter_code
_entity_poly.pdbx_strand_id
1 'polypeptide(L)'
;MRGGARKFGKDSFSRGLVACAALFLAACDEDPAPGPGPGEEGELYLIHSATETTAGRVNYFTLVDALGQARTLDYSRSLEIAGRPRLYAGRGVGFFAIGAGESPTITRYDVRDGALVPGESLSFQNLGVGAMGPQAVHFVSETKAYYKDASQGLVIVWNPAEMVIEKTLPLPAEYIRQGLVTGLSQWASRDGEAFFSLGWSTTTYDAVREGTVLVRIDTETDEMTWQADSRCRDLSKTARRGNTLYFFSGVINGLGYAVNGSGEAGQQDCYLRISEGQQTFDADFVGSISSRLGANHVGSVMAVTDDGTAWMQVADTSVTPTAPGTTYGEWYSKGWSWWRAPLDGSSAATRVGGEPGAYSGFTLSSGSSFFVSQAASDYKTTSLVDLSPGAPAAGVTFPGFVLDVARIR
;
A
#
# COMPACT_ATOMS: atom_id res chain seq x y z
N MET A 1 -50.80 4.45 54.48
CA MET A 1 -51.33 5.81 54.73
C MET A 1 -51.45 6.50 53.41
N ARG A 2 -52.65 6.66 53.00
CA ARG A 2 -53.35 7.87 52.48
C ARG A 2 -52.60 8.48 51.28
N GLY A 3 -53.10 8.63 50.08
CA GLY A 3 -54.49 8.76 49.63
C GLY A 3 -54.59 9.98 48.75
N GLY A 4 -55.42 9.89 47.71
CA GLY A 4 -55.98 11.00 46.97
C GLY A 4 -55.59 11.10 45.51
N ALA A 5 -56.25 10.65 44.56
CA ALA A 5 -57.58 10.59 43.99
C ALA A 5 -58.19 11.94 43.59
N ARG A 6 -58.64 11.93 42.32
CA ARG A 6 -59.73 12.73 41.69
C ARG A 6 -59.25 13.80 40.70
N LYS A 7 -59.97 14.07 39.63
CA LYS A 7 -61.11 13.49 38.87
C LYS A 7 -61.34 14.39 37.63
N PHE A 8 -61.78 13.79 36.53
CA PHE A 8 -62.82 14.18 35.57
C PHE A 8 -62.84 15.58 34.87
N GLY A 9 -63.11 15.54 33.63
CA GLY A 9 -63.76 16.53 32.77
C GLY A 9 -63.91 16.06 31.34
N LYS A 10 -65.13 15.51 31.06
CA LYS A 10 -65.66 15.25 29.69
C LYS A 10 -66.17 16.58 29.11
N ASP A 11 -66.19 16.66 27.76
CA ASP A 11 -67.38 16.91 26.92
C ASP A 11 -66.83 17.17 25.47
N SER A 12 -67.13 16.34 24.61
CA SER A 12 -68.04 16.17 23.47
C SER A 12 -68.58 17.48 22.85
N PHE A 13 -68.33 17.65 21.54
CA PHE A 13 -69.40 17.92 20.59
C PHE A 13 -68.99 17.62 19.14
N SER A 14 -69.93 17.06 18.47
CA SER A 14 -70.02 16.42 17.20
C SER A 14 -70.21 17.37 16.00
N ARG A 15 -70.07 16.79 14.81
CA ARG A 15 -70.70 17.05 13.50
C ARG A 15 -69.83 17.73 12.44
N GLY A 16 -69.72 17.04 11.35
CA GLY A 16 -69.95 17.53 10.03
C GLY A 16 -69.21 16.72 8.93
N LEU A 17 -69.93 15.79 8.30
CA LEU A 17 -69.59 15.16 7.04
C LEU A 17 -69.51 16.18 5.91
N VAL A 18 -68.49 16.14 5.04
CA VAL A 18 -68.65 16.25 3.59
C VAL A 18 -67.50 15.48 2.90
N ALA A 19 -67.87 14.48 2.10
CA ALA A 19 -66.99 13.78 1.22
C ALA A 19 -66.69 14.63 -0.06
N CYS A 20 -65.44 14.71 -0.42
CA CYS A 20 -65.04 14.98 -1.80
C CYS A 20 -63.83 14.14 -2.14
N ALA A 21 -64.09 13.07 -2.92
CA ALA A 21 -63.03 12.29 -3.57
C ALA A 21 -62.45 13.10 -4.69
N ALA A 22 -61.15 13.45 -4.57
CA ALA A 22 -60.37 13.91 -5.69
C ALA A 22 -59.15 12.97 -5.79
N LEU A 23 -59.14 12.11 -6.79
CA LEU A 23 -58.00 11.33 -7.23
C LEU A 23 -56.96 12.32 -7.75
N PHE A 24 -55.89 12.53 -6.99
CA PHE A 24 -54.63 13.08 -7.52
C PHE A 24 -53.71 11.88 -7.73
N LEU A 25 -53.48 11.57 -9.00
CA LEU A 25 -52.30 10.85 -9.46
C LEU A 25 -51.07 11.71 -9.10
N ALA A 26 -50.45 11.45 -7.97
CA ALA A 26 -49.10 11.95 -7.70
C ALA A 26 -48.12 11.05 -8.46
N ALA A 27 -47.62 11.55 -9.61
CA ALA A 27 -46.36 11.09 -10.15
C ALA A 27 -45.31 11.33 -9.06
N CYS A 28 -44.74 10.26 -8.55
CA CYS A 28 -43.51 10.37 -7.78
C CYS A 28 -42.39 10.79 -8.76
N ASP A 29 -42.14 12.08 -8.86
CA ASP A 29 -40.81 12.53 -9.25
C ASP A 29 -39.91 12.07 -8.10
N GLU A 30 -39.13 11.00 -8.34
CA GLU A 30 -37.97 10.71 -7.54
C GLU A 30 -37.01 11.89 -7.74
N ASP A 31 -36.98 12.81 -6.80
CA ASP A 31 -35.92 13.78 -6.68
C ASP A 31 -34.61 13.00 -6.71
N PRO A 32 -33.66 13.32 -7.60
CA PRO A 32 -32.35 12.72 -7.54
C PRO A 32 -31.80 12.95 -6.14
N ALA A 33 -31.35 11.86 -5.50
CA ALA A 33 -30.75 11.93 -4.17
C ALA A 33 -29.82 13.15 -4.10
N PRO A 34 -29.92 14.00 -3.07
CA PRO A 34 -29.07 15.15 -2.94
C PRO A 34 -27.63 14.69 -3.04
N GLY A 35 -26.89 15.22 -4.00
CA GLY A 35 -25.45 14.99 -4.10
C GLY A 35 -24.81 15.35 -2.75
N PRO A 36 -23.65 14.77 -2.40
CA PRO A 36 -23.00 15.04 -1.14
C PRO A 36 -22.90 16.54 -0.93
N GLY A 37 -23.38 17.00 0.22
CA GLY A 37 -23.37 18.41 0.58
C GLY A 37 -21.94 18.94 0.63
N PRO A 38 -21.72 20.25 0.52
CA PRO A 38 -20.39 20.84 0.63
C PRO A 38 -19.85 20.60 2.05
N GLY A 39 -18.98 19.58 2.20
CA GLY A 39 -18.40 19.17 3.48
C GLY A 39 -18.18 17.66 3.66
N GLU A 40 -18.88 16.80 2.94
CA GLU A 40 -18.54 15.37 2.85
C GLU A 40 -17.61 15.16 1.66
N GLU A 41 -16.33 15.40 1.88
CA GLU A 41 -15.30 15.04 0.91
C GLU A 41 -15.19 13.51 0.87
N GLY A 42 -15.76 12.90 -0.17
CA GLY A 42 -15.68 11.46 -0.43
C GLY A 42 -14.23 10.98 -0.57
N GLU A 43 -14.03 9.67 -0.51
CA GLU A 43 -12.72 9.09 -0.77
C GLU A 43 -12.19 9.52 -2.15
N LEU A 44 -10.90 9.83 -2.22
CA LEU A 44 -10.22 10.20 -3.45
C LEU A 44 -8.92 9.40 -3.58
N TYR A 45 -8.76 8.77 -4.72
CA TYR A 45 -7.60 7.97 -5.05
C TYR A 45 -6.85 8.55 -6.24
N LEU A 46 -5.54 8.43 -6.21
CA LEU A 46 -4.68 8.71 -7.35
C LEU A 46 -4.11 7.39 -7.88
N ILE A 47 -4.34 7.13 -9.14
CA ILE A 47 -3.87 5.91 -9.81
C ILE A 47 -2.75 6.27 -10.75
N HIS A 48 -1.59 5.65 -10.56
CA HIS A 48 -0.48 5.66 -11.49
C HIS A 48 -0.59 4.45 -12.42
N SER A 49 -0.82 4.69 -13.68
CA SER A 49 -0.89 3.68 -14.74
C SER A 49 0.06 4.01 -15.88
N ALA A 50 0.35 3.04 -16.73
CA ALA A 50 1.22 3.25 -17.88
C ALA A 50 0.76 2.45 -19.10
N THR A 51 1.06 2.97 -20.29
CA THR A 51 0.94 2.26 -21.55
C THR A 51 2.31 2.16 -22.22
N GLU A 52 2.57 1.05 -22.88
CA GLU A 52 3.72 0.92 -23.77
C GLU A 52 3.31 1.36 -25.19
N THR A 53 4.11 2.23 -25.76
CA THR A 53 3.94 2.72 -27.14
C THR A 53 5.21 2.43 -27.94
N THR A 54 5.18 2.61 -29.25
CA THR A 54 6.37 2.50 -30.11
C THR A 54 7.45 3.53 -29.76
N ALA A 55 7.07 4.65 -29.11
CA ALA A 55 7.97 5.69 -28.66
C ALA A 55 8.47 5.48 -27.22
N GLY A 56 8.01 4.43 -26.54
CA GLY A 56 8.33 4.11 -25.15
C GLY A 56 7.13 4.15 -24.21
N ARG A 57 7.43 4.10 -22.91
CA ARG A 57 6.42 4.12 -21.86
C ARG A 57 5.89 5.52 -21.62
N VAL A 58 4.56 5.63 -21.56
CA VAL A 58 3.83 6.83 -21.14
C VAL A 58 3.11 6.55 -19.83
N ASN A 59 3.26 7.43 -18.85
CA ASN A 59 2.66 7.27 -17.53
C ASN A 59 1.55 8.28 -17.32
N TYR A 60 0.48 7.82 -16.70
CA TYR A 60 -0.72 8.60 -16.44
C TYR A 60 -1.05 8.58 -14.96
N PHE A 61 -1.42 9.75 -14.43
CA PHE A 61 -1.90 9.91 -13.07
C PHE A 61 -3.35 10.35 -13.13
N THR A 62 -4.25 9.50 -12.65
CA THR A 62 -5.71 9.67 -12.79
C THR A 62 -6.36 9.74 -11.43
N LEU A 63 -7.15 10.78 -11.17
CA LEU A 63 -7.99 10.89 -9.98
C LEU A 63 -9.25 10.04 -10.12
N VAL A 64 -9.57 9.29 -9.06
CA VAL A 64 -10.73 8.39 -9.00
C VAL A 64 -11.40 8.49 -7.62
N ASP A 65 -12.71 8.65 -7.63
CA ASP A 65 -13.54 8.79 -6.43
C ASP A 65 -13.98 7.44 -5.80
N ALA A 66 -13.98 6.35 -6.59
CA ALA A 66 -14.35 5.02 -6.12
C ALA A 66 -13.62 3.93 -6.91
N LEU A 67 -12.93 3.01 -6.22
CA LEU A 67 -12.18 1.92 -6.84
C LEU A 67 -13.04 0.70 -7.17
N GLY A 68 -14.02 0.39 -6.32
CA GLY A 68 -14.88 -0.79 -6.45
C GLY A 68 -16.00 -0.65 -7.49
N GLN A 69 -16.15 0.49 -8.12
CA GLN A 69 -17.19 0.75 -9.11
C GLN A 69 -16.73 0.29 -10.49
N ALA A 70 -17.41 -0.71 -11.07
CA ALA A 70 -17.09 -1.24 -12.38
C ALA A 70 -17.30 -0.17 -13.48
N ARG A 71 -16.22 0.40 -13.99
CA ARG A 71 -16.19 1.37 -15.08
C ARG A 71 -14.85 1.35 -15.81
N THR A 72 -14.87 1.68 -17.07
CA THR A 72 -13.64 1.87 -17.86
C THR A 72 -13.29 3.36 -17.87
N LEU A 73 -12.06 3.68 -17.47
CA LEU A 73 -11.52 5.03 -17.53
C LEU A 73 -10.68 5.20 -18.79
N ASP A 74 -10.68 6.41 -19.30
CA ASP A 74 -9.73 6.88 -20.30
C ASP A 74 -8.72 7.86 -19.68
N TYR A 75 -7.76 8.32 -20.46
CA TYR A 75 -6.72 9.22 -19.99
C TYR A 75 -6.99 10.70 -20.30
N SER A 76 -8.21 11.03 -20.78
CA SER A 76 -8.56 12.39 -21.22
C SER A 76 -8.44 13.47 -20.13
N ARG A 77 -8.53 13.06 -18.85
CA ARG A 77 -8.40 13.92 -17.66
C ARG A 77 -7.19 13.58 -16.79
N SER A 78 -6.26 12.79 -17.29
CA SER A 78 -5.08 12.35 -16.57
C SER A 78 -3.91 13.28 -16.80
N LEU A 79 -3.05 13.40 -15.81
CA LEU A 79 -1.75 14.04 -15.96
C LEU A 79 -0.79 13.03 -16.61
N GLU A 80 -0.19 13.40 -17.73
CA GLU A 80 0.81 12.61 -18.42
C GLU A 80 2.22 13.00 -17.99
N ILE A 81 3.04 12.03 -17.61
CA ILE A 81 4.44 12.22 -17.21
C ILE A 81 5.33 11.20 -17.91
N ALA A 82 6.36 11.70 -18.57
CA ALA A 82 7.37 10.86 -19.24
C ALA A 82 8.33 10.17 -18.25
N GLY A 83 9.06 9.17 -18.70
CA GLY A 83 10.10 8.48 -17.93
C GLY A 83 9.55 7.40 -16.99
N ARG A 84 10.09 7.33 -15.80
CA ARG A 84 9.72 6.34 -14.76
C ARG A 84 9.32 7.02 -13.45
N PRO A 85 8.25 7.82 -13.45
CA PRO A 85 7.84 8.55 -12.25
C PRO A 85 7.51 7.59 -11.10
N ARG A 86 7.60 8.13 -9.86
CA ARG A 86 7.24 7.44 -8.62
C ARG A 86 6.19 8.23 -7.89
N LEU A 87 5.11 7.58 -7.50
CA LEU A 87 4.06 8.18 -6.69
C LEU A 87 4.42 8.10 -5.20
N TYR A 88 4.28 9.21 -4.48
CA TYR A 88 4.39 9.28 -3.04
C TYR A 88 3.17 10.02 -2.50
N ALA A 89 2.42 9.39 -1.64
CA ALA A 89 1.28 9.99 -0.97
C ALA A 89 1.34 9.68 0.52
N GLY A 90 0.95 10.65 1.32
CA GLY A 90 0.82 10.53 2.76
C GLY A 90 -0.64 10.63 3.16
N ARG A 91 -1.09 9.76 4.05
CA ARG A 91 -2.44 9.82 4.58
C ARG A 91 -2.60 11.07 5.43
N GLY A 92 -3.57 11.90 5.11
CA GLY A 92 -3.90 13.11 5.88
C GLY A 92 -3.06 14.34 5.59
N VAL A 93 -2.19 14.35 4.56
CA VAL A 93 -1.38 15.53 4.20
C VAL A 93 -1.97 16.37 3.05
N GLY A 94 -3.15 16.05 2.55
CA GLY A 94 -3.87 16.86 1.57
C GLY A 94 -3.20 17.12 0.22
N PHE A 95 -1.99 16.60 0.00
CA PHE A 95 -1.22 16.68 -1.24
C PHE A 95 -0.48 15.36 -1.48
N PHE A 96 0.12 15.23 -2.65
CA PHE A 96 1.00 14.11 -3.00
C PHE A 96 2.20 14.63 -3.78
N ALA A 97 3.20 13.76 -3.96
CA ALA A 97 4.40 14.12 -4.70
C ALA A 97 4.73 13.05 -5.75
N ILE A 98 5.28 13.50 -6.87
CA ILE A 98 5.75 12.62 -7.93
C ILE A 98 7.25 12.83 -8.08
N GLY A 99 7.99 11.75 -7.84
CA GLY A 99 9.43 11.70 -8.09
C GLY A 99 9.71 11.37 -9.55
N ALA A 100 10.64 12.08 -10.14
CA ALA A 100 11.04 11.86 -11.54
C ALA A 100 12.00 10.66 -11.67
N GLY A 101 11.62 9.47 -11.43
CA GLY A 101 12.37 8.20 -11.35
C GLY A 101 13.81 8.11 -11.89
N GLU A 102 14.19 8.91 -12.88
CA GLU A 102 15.54 8.97 -13.48
C GLU A 102 16.35 10.20 -13.03
N SER A 103 15.76 11.03 -12.18
CA SER A 103 16.40 12.21 -11.60
C SER A 103 16.02 12.28 -10.11
N PRO A 104 16.89 12.81 -9.26
CA PRO A 104 16.62 12.93 -7.83
C PRO A 104 15.72 14.13 -7.50
N THR A 105 14.69 14.32 -8.30
CA THR A 105 13.76 15.46 -8.18
C THR A 105 12.37 14.97 -7.82
N ILE A 106 11.75 15.62 -6.86
CA ILE A 106 10.37 15.39 -6.43
C ILE A 106 9.57 16.66 -6.68
N THR A 107 8.36 16.53 -7.25
CA THR A 107 7.42 17.64 -7.48
C THR A 107 6.17 17.42 -6.64
N ARG A 108 5.77 18.43 -5.91
CA ARG A 108 4.50 18.44 -5.18
C ARG A 108 3.34 18.68 -6.15
N TYR A 109 2.21 18.05 -5.89
CA TYR A 109 0.96 18.25 -6.61
C TYR A 109 -0.19 18.47 -5.62
N ASP A 110 -1.02 19.45 -5.90
CA ASP A 110 -2.29 19.67 -5.22
C ASP A 110 -3.45 19.21 -6.10
N VAL A 111 -4.58 18.87 -5.47
CA VAL A 111 -5.83 18.63 -6.19
C VAL A 111 -6.69 19.89 -6.10
N ARG A 112 -6.94 20.52 -7.25
CA ARG A 112 -7.79 21.72 -7.36
C ARG A 112 -8.81 21.52 -8.46
N ASP A 113 -10.08 21.72 -8.16
CA ASP A 113 -11.21 21.57 -9.11
C ASP A 113 -11.19 20.21 -9.86
N GLY A 114 -10.82 19.14 -9.17
CA GLY A 114 -10.73 17.79 -9.74
C GLY A 114 -9.58 17.58 -10.73
N ALA A 115 -8.59 18.46 -10.75
CA ALA A 115 -7.39 18.36 -11.56
C ALA A 115 -6.13 18.32 -10.70
N LEU A 116 -5.07 17.71 -11.24
CA LEU A 116 -3.73 17.67 -10.64
C LEU A 116 -2.96 18.92 -11.04
N VAL A 117 -2.63 19.76 -10.07
CA VAL A 117 -1.92 21.02 -10.28
C VAL A 117 -0.50 20.90 -9.74
N PRO A 118 0.55 21.01 -10.60
CA PRO A 118 1.93 20.97 -10.13
C PRO A 118 2.24 22.22 -9.30
N GLY A 119 2.92 22.00 -8.20
CA GLY A 119 3.53 23.02 -7.36
C GLY A 119 5.03 23.10 -7.57
N GLU A 120 5.76 23.38 -6.50
CA GLU A 120 7.22 23.47 -6.52
C GLU A 120 7.90 22.11 -6.58
N SER A 121 9.16 22.10 -6.96
CA SER A 121 10.01 20.92 -7.06
C SER A 121 11.23 21.05 -6.19
N LEU A 122 11.68 19.93 -5.63
CA LEU A 122 12.88 19.80 -4.79
C LEU A 122 13.84 18.78 -5.41
N SER A 123 15.11 19.12 -5.53
CA SER A 123 16.15 18.19 -5.99
C SER A 123 17.05 17.76 -4.83
N PHE A 124 17.30 16.46 -4.75
CA PHE A 124 18.25 15.85 -3.81
C PHE A 124 19.66 15.60 -4.44
N GLN A 125 19.90 16.12 -5.64
CA GLN A 125 21.14 15.88 -6.40
C GLN A 125 22.39 16.31 -5.63
N ASN A 126 22.32 17.42 -4.90
CA ASN A 126 23.45 17.93 -4.09
C ASN A 126 23.83 17.02 -2.91
N LEU A 127 22.99 16.04 -2.58
CA LEU A 127 23.23 15.00 -1.57
C LEU A 127 23.72 13.69 -2.19
N GLY A 128 24.00 13.66 -3.49
CA GLY A 128 24.50 12.49 -4.20
C GLY A 128 23.41 11.50 -4.62
N VAL A 129 22.14 11.80 -4.36
CA VAL A 129 21.02 10.94 -4.79
C VAL A 129 20.98 10.91 -6.31
N GLY A 130 21.00 9.72 -6.90
CA GLY A 130 20.99 9.54 -8.35
C GLY A 130 19.59 9.45 -8.97
N ALA A 131 18.69 8.76 -8.31
CA ALA A 131 17.33 8.55 -8.77
C ALA A 131 16.37 8.33 -7.59
N MET A 132 15.09 8.62 -7.80
CA MET A 132 14.08 8.44 -6.77
C MET A 132 13.67 6.96 -6.62
N GLY A 133 13.88 6.40 -5.43
CA GLY A 133 13.52 5.01 -5.09
C GLY A 133 12.01 4.82 -4.91
N PRO A 134 11.46 3.61 -5.15
CA PRO A 134 10.08 3.31 -4.81
C PRO A 134 9.91 3.31 -3.28
N GLN A 135 8.74 3.79 -2.79
CA GLN A 135 8.38 3.77 -1.36
C GLN A 135 9.43 4.43 -0.43
N ALA A 136 10.26 5.33 -0.98
CA ALA A 136 11.34 5.97 -0.26
C ALA A 136 10.88 7.14 0.62
N VAL A 137 9.74 7.75 0.31
CA VAL A 137 9.20 8.92 1.03
C VAL A 137 8.22 8.47 2.12
N HIS A 138 8.29 9.14 3.27
CA HIS A 138 7.31 9.08 4.35
C HIS A 138 6.91 10.50 4.75
N PHE A 139 5.64 10.83 4.60
CA PHE A 139 5.10 12.09 5.07
C PHE A 139 4.69 11.97 6.54
N VAL A 140 5.33 12.74 7.39
CA VAL A 140 5.02 12.84 8.83
C VAL A 140 3.88 13.83 9.05
N SER A 141 3.94 14.98 8.34
CA SER A 141 2.96 16.05 8.38
C SER A 141 2.99 16.84 7.07
N GLU A 142 2.21 17.91 6.98
CA GLU A 142 2.25 18.85 5.83
C GLU A 142 3.59 19.57 5.69
N THR A 143 4.35 19.68 6.78
CA THR A 143 5.62 20.43 6.84
C THR A 143 6.83 19.53 7.08
N LYS A 144 6.65 18.21 7.26
CA LYS A 144 7.76 17.30 7.54
C LYS A 144 7.62 15.98 6.80
N ALA A 145 8.67 15.60 6.10
CA ALA A 145 8.78 14.30 5.45
C ALA A 145 10.21 13.76 5.49
N TYR A 146 10.32 12.44 5.34
CA TYR A 146 11.58 11.73 5.21
C TYR A 146 11.71 11.13 3.82
N TYR A 147 12.91 11.20 3.25
CA TYR A 147 13.31 10.42 2.09
C TYR A 147 14.52 9.55 2.47
N LYS A 148 14.42 8.25 2.32
CA LYS A 148 15.52 7.32 2.61
C LYS A 148 16.23 6.89 1.33
N ASP A 149 17.57 6.97 1.35
CA ASP A 149 18.43 6.55 0.25
C ASP A 149 19.48 5.54 0.73
N ALA A 150 19.34 4.29 0.25
CA ALA A 150 20.28 3.24 0.60
C ALA A 150 21.64 3.43 -0.06
N SER A 151 21.70 4.02 -1.26
CA SER A 151 22.94 4.19 -2.02
C SER A 151 23.86 5.23 -1.38
N GLN A 152 23.27 6.25 -0.78
CA GLN A 152 23.98 7.29 -0.03
C GLN A 152 24.10 6.98 1.47
N GLY A 153 23.38 5.95 1.94
CA GLY A 153 23.38 5.59 3.35
C GLY A 153 22.82 6.70 4.23
N LEU A 154 21.71 7.33 3.84
CA LEU A 154 21.14 8.45 4.59
C LEU A 154 19.61 8.52 4.51
N VAL A 155 19.05 9.23 5.48
CA VAL A 155 17.67 9.72 5.46
C VAL A 155 17.72 11.25 5.35
N ILE A 156 17.00 11.81 4.39
CA ILE A 156 16.87 13.25 4.18
C ILE A 156 15.59 13.71 4.86
N VAL A 157 15.68 14.70 5.74
CA VAL A 157 14.55 15.40 6.35
C VAL A 157 14.28 16.63 5.49
N TRP A 158 13.03 16.79 5.08
CA TRP A 158 12.63 17.90 4.19
C TRP A 158 11.22 18.39 4.52
N ASN A 159 10.97 19.66 4.22
CA ASN A 159 9.68 20.30 4.39
C ASN A 159 8.90 20.26 3.06
N PRO A 160 7.82 19.46 2.95
CA PRO A 160 7.05 19.39 1.70
C PRO A 160 6.18 20.61 1.42
N ALA A 161 5.86 21.44 2.40
CA ALA A 161 5.14 22.69 2.16
C ALA A 161 6.02 23.74 1.50
N GLU A 162 7.29 23.82 1.88
CA GLU A 162 8.27 24.78 1.39
C GLU A 162 9.22 24.21 0.34
N MET A 163 9.17 22.89 0.10
CA MET A 163 10.05 22.15 -0.82
C MET A 163 11.54 22.42 -0.55
N VAL A 164 11.95 22.36 0.74
CA VAL A 164 13.32 22.59 1.18
C VAL A 164 13.86 21.42 1.98
N ILE A 165 15.16 21.13 1.82
CA ILE A 165 15.86 20.15 2.66
C ILE A 165 16.20 20.83 3.97
N GLU A 166 15.89 20.19 5.11
CA GLU A 166 16.20 20.69 6.44
C GLU A 166 17.51 20.12 6.95
N LYS A 167 17.68 18.80 6.88
CA LYS A 167 18.90 18.11 7.33
C LYS A 167 19.01 16.70 6.78
N THR A 168 20.10 16.03 7.07
CA THR A 168 20.34 14.62 6.77
C THR A 168 20.67 13.84 8.03
N LEU A 169 20.21 12.59 8.10
CA LEU A 169 20.50 11.65 9.16
C LEU A 169 21.28 10.49 8.54
N PRO A 170 22.58 10.31 8.88
CA PRO A 170 23.38 9.24 8.31
C PRO A 170 22.93 7.87 8.86
N LEU A 171 22.76 6.88 7.97
CA LEU A 171 22.63 5.49 8.38
C LEU A 171 23.98 4.97 8.89
N PRO A 172 24.00 4.02 9.84
CA PRO A 172 25.24 3.46 10.33
C PRO A 172 26.06 2.83 9.19
N ALA A 173 27.30 3.27 9.03
CA ALA A 173 28.15 2.90 7.89
C ALA A 173 28.41 1.37 7.80
N GLU A 174 28.44 0.70 8.95
CA GLU A 174 28.61 -0.75 9.03
C GLU A 174 27.48 -1.57 8.39
N TYR A 175 26.33 -0.93 8.16
CA TYR A 175 25.18 -1.57 7.49
C TYR A 175 25.10 -1.27 5.99
N ILE A 176 25.98 -0.44 5.48
CA ILE A 176 26.13 -0.23 4.02
C ILE A 176 27.24 -1.18 3.52
N ARG A 177 26.84 -2.38 3.11
CA ARG A 177 27.78 -3.46 2.79
C ARG A 177 28.27 -3.38 1.34
N GLN A 178 29.58 -3.25 1.17
CA GLN A 178 30.19 -3.20 -0.17
C GLN A 178 29.90 -4.49 -0.96
N GLY A 179 29.57 -4.35 -2.23
CA GLY A 179 29.28 -5.46 -3.15
C GLY A 179 27.89 -6.10 -2.98
N LEU A 180 27.08 -5.57 -2.07
CA LEU A 180 25.69 -5.96 -1.90
C LEU A 180 24.75 -4.79 -2.22
N VAL A 181 23.53 -5.12 -2.59
CA VAL A 181 22.43 -4.15 -2.64
C VAL A 181 21.82 -4.06 -1.25
N THR A 182 21.82 -2.87 -0.67
CA THR A 182 21.08 -2.59 0.56
C THR A 182 19.63 -2.30 0.19
N GLY A 183 18.73 -3.20 0.58
CA GLY A 183 17.28 -3.02 0.46
C GLY A 183 16.74 -2.26 1.66
N LEU A 184 15.77 -1.39 1.43
CA LEU A 184 15.02 -0.71 2.47
C LEU A 184 13.57 -1.15 2.42
N SER A 185 12.97 -1.50 3.57
CA SER A 185 11.55 -1.85 3.63
C SER A 185 10.65 -0.66 3.26
N GLN A 186 9.36 -0.91 3.15
CA GLN A 186 8.37 0.16 3.26
C GLN A 186 8.52 0.89 4.60
N TRP A 187 7.96 2.09 4.70
CA TRP A 187 7.83 2.78 5.97
C TRP A 187 6.67 2.18 6.80
N ALA A 188 6.88 2.09 8.09
CA ALA A 188 5.82 1.89 9.06
C ALA A 188 5.86 3.05 10.07
N SER A 189 4.71 3.47 10.59
CA SER A 189 4.67 4.57 11.55
C SER A 189 3.54 4.41 12.56
N ARG A 190 3.76 4.92 13.76
CA ARG A 190 2.77 5.07 14.84
C ARG A 190 3.27 6.07 15.87
N ASP A 191 2.36 6.74 16.54
CA ASP A 191 2.60 7.47 17.81
C ASP A 191 3.84 8.37 17.80
N GLY A 192 4.07 9.12 16.72
CA GLY A 192 5.25 10.00 16.60
C GLY A 192 6.55 9.27 16.24
N GLU A 193 6.49 8.00 15.87
CA GLU A 193 7.64 7.20 15.46
C GLU A 193 7.51 6.73 14.01
N ALA A 194 8.60 6.75 13.27
CA ALA A 194 8.72 6.18 11.94
C ALA A 194 9.77 5.05 11.95
N PHE A 195 9.46 3.96 11.26
CA PHE A 195 10.27 2.76 11.23
C PHE A 195 10.50 2.28 9.81
N PHE A 196 11.65 1.72 9.55
CA PHE A 196 11.94 0.89 8.38
C PHE A 196 13.03 -0.12 8.71
N SER A 197 13.22 -1.11 7.86
CA SER A 197 14.32 -2.07 8.02
C SER A 197 15.28 -2.02 6.83
N LEU A 198 16.53 -2.40 7.09
CA LEU A 198 17.53 -2.69 6.09
C LEU A 198 17.72 -4.20 5.97
N GLY A 199 17.96 -4.65 4.74
CA GLY A 199 18.37 -6.01 4.42
C GLY A 199 19.37 -5.97 3.26
N TRP A 200 19.95 -7.10 2.89
CA TRP A 200 20.98 -7.15 1.86
C TRP A 200 20.70 -8.29 0.89
N SER A 201 20.89 -8.00 -0.40
CA SER A 201 20.81 -8.99 -1.46
C SER A 201 22.04 -8.92 -2.35
N THR A 202 22.24 -9.96 -3.15
CA THR A 202 23.18 -9.93 -4.27
C THR A 202 22.76 -8.89 -5.30
N THR A 203 23.68 -8.44 -6.13
CA THR A 203 23.40 -7.51 -7.25
C THR A 203 22.51 -8.12 -8.33
N THR A 204 22.41 -9.44 -8.38
CA THR A 204 21.54 -10.22 -9.27
C THR A 204 20.16 -10.51 -8.67
N TYR A 205 19.95 -10.16 -7.39
CA TYR A 205 18.69 -10.40 -6.65
C TYR A 205 18.27 -11.87 -6.58
N ASP A 206 19.22 -12.79 -6.68
CA ASP A 206 19.00 -14.24 -6.60
C ASP A 206 19.26 -14.82 -5.20
N ALA A 207 19.78 -14.03 -4.29
CA ALA A 207 20.00 -14.40 -2.89
C ALA A 207 19.93 -13.21 -1.96
N VAL A 208 19.48 -13.45 -0.74
CA VAL A 208 19.50 -12.48 0.37
C VAL A 208 20.54 -12.90 1.41
N ARG A 209 21.09 -11.93 2.11
CA ARG A 209 22.08 -12.14 3.16
C ARG A 209 21.42 -12.18 4.54
N GLU A 210 22.09 -12.79 5.46
CA GLU A 210 21.66 -12.97 6.83
C GLU A 210 21.47 -11.67 7.57
N GLY A 211 20.40 -11.61 8.37
CA GLY A 211 20.06 -10.52 9.25
C GLY A 211 19.25 -9.40 8.60
N THR A 212 18.77 -8.56 9.45
CA THR A 212 18.08 -7.30 9.15
C THR A 212 18.47 -6.26 10.19
N VAL A 213 18.27 -4.99 9.91
CA VAL A 213 18.43 -3.90 10.88
C VAL A 213 17.14 -3.10 10.91
N LEU A 214 16.52 -3.02 12.06
CA LEU A 214 15.43 -2.08 12.30
C LEU A 214 16.04 -0.70 12.51
N VAL A 215 15.52 0.30 11.83
CA VAL A 215 15.79 1.72 12.07
C VAL A 215 14.51 2.36 12.57
N ARG A 216 14.61 3.09 13.67
CA ARG A 216 13.55 3.90 14.26
C ARG A 216 13.97 5.36 14.25
N ILE A 217 13.04 6.24 13.90
CA ILE A 217 13.19 7.69 13.98
C ILE A 217 12.05 8.23 14.84
N ASP A 218 12.42 8.97 15.89
CA ASP A 218 11.50 9.82 16.61
C ASP A 218 11.15 11.01 15.71
N THR A 219 9.87 11.19 15.35
CA THR A 219 9.48 12.19 14.36
C THR A 219 9.43 13.62 14.90
N GLU A 220 9.49 13.83 16.21
CA GLU A 220 9.57 15.15 16.83
C GLU A 220 11.02 15.65 16.86
N THR A 221 11.94 14.79 17.31
CA THR A 221 13.35 15.17 17.53
C THR A 221 14.27 14.83 16.37
N ASP A 222 13.87 13.93 15.47
CA ASP A 222 14.66 13.27 14.43
C ASP A 222 15.83 12.44 15.01
N GLU A 223 15.74 12.04 16.26
CA GLU A 223 16.67 11.07 16.84
C GLU A 223 16.49 9.72 16.17
N MET A 224 17.57 9.17 15.64
CA MET A 224 17.58 7.90 14.95
C MET A 224 18.29 6.84 15.78
N THR A 225 17.63 5.71 15.99
CA THR A 225 18.19 4.53 16.66
C THR A 225 18.05 3.31 15.77
N TRP A 226 18.83 2.26 16.05
CA TRP A 226 18.82 1.03 15.24
C TRP A 226 19.08 -0.20 16.07
N GLN A 227 18.58 -1.34 15.59
CA GLN A 227 18.77 -2.64 16.20
C GLN A 227 18.98 -3.71 15.12
N ALA A 228 20.08 -4.44 15.19
CA ALA A 228 20.32 -5.61 14.36
C ALA A 228 19.51 -6.81 14.87
N ASP A 229 19.01 -7.62 13.93
CA ASP A 229 18.27 -8.86 14.22
C ASP A 229 18.67 -9.92 13.19
N SER A 230 19.00 -11.13 13.65
CA SER A 230 19.43 -12.23 12.78
C SER A 230 18.34 -13.24 12.45
N ARG A 231 17.14 -13.11 13.05
CA ARG A 231 16.06 -14.09 12.92
C ARG A 231 15.40 -14.08 11.54
N CYS A 232 15.30 -12.90 10.91
CA CYS A 232 14.71 -12.75 9.58
C CYS A 232 15.66 -12.03 8.63
N ARG A 233 15.37 -12.17 7.32
CA ARG A 233 16.12 -11.55 6.22
C ARG A 233 15.17 -10.78 5.31
N ASP A 234 15.68 -9.76 4.59
CA ASP A 234 14.94 -9.02 3.56
C ASP A 234 13.52 -8.64 4.00
N LEU A 235 13.40 -8.03 5.17
CA LEU A 235 12.12 -7.52 5.66
C LEU A 235 11.74 -6.28 4.84
N SER A 236 11.14 -6.45 3.68
CA SER A 236 10.89 -5.36 2.71
C SER A 236 9.46 -4.83 2.73
N LYS A 237 8.51 -5.55 3.32
CA LYS A 237 7.10 -5.16 3.43
C LYS A 237 6.74 -4.86 4.88
N THR A 238 5.82 -3.92 5.06
CA THR A 238 5.31 -3.57 6.39
C THR A 238 3.78 -3.57 6.41
N ALA A 239 3.21 -3.84 7.57
CA ALA A 239 1.79 -3.64 7.82
C ALA A 239 1.57 -3.18 9.26
N ARG A 240 0.42 -2.55 9.51
CA ARG A 240 -0.02 -2.12 10.84
C ARG A 240 -1.36 -2.76 11.16
N ARG A 241 -1.50 -3.31 12.37
CA ARG A 241 -2.77 -3.74 12.93
C ARG A 241 -2.92 -3.15 14.34
N GLY A 242 -3.88 -2.26 14.51
CA GLY A 242 -3.92 -1.44 15.73
C GLY A 242 -2.61 -0.67 15.88
N ASN A 243 -1.97 -0.80 17.03
CA ASN A 243 -0.66 -0.20 17.32
C ASN A 243 0.51 -1.18 17.17
N THR A 244 0.29 -2.40 16.69
CA THR A 244 1.36 -3.36 16.36
C THR A 244 1.80 -3.19 14.93
N LEU A 245 3.12 -3.09 14.73
CA LEU A 245 3.75 -3.03 13.41
C LEU A 245 4.35 -4.39 13.06
N TYR A 246 4.19 -4.81 11.82
CA TYR A 246 4.69 -6.07 11.28
C TYR A 246 5.63 -5.79 10.12
N PHE A 247 6.72 -6.57 10.05
CA PHE A 247 7.72 -6.50 8.99
C PHE A 247 7.87 -7.89 8.39
N PHE A 248 7.62 -8.01 7.10
CA PHE A 248 7.58 -9.27 6.36
C PHE A 248 8.75 -9.35 5.38
N SER A 249 9.32 -10.55 5.25
CA SER A 249 10.31 -10.83 4.21
C SER A 249 9.72 -10.61 2.82
N GLY A 250 10.57 -10.12 1.92
CA GLY A 250 10.19 -9.81 0.55
C GLY A 250 10.25 -11.02 -0.36
N VAL A 251 9.85 -10.77 -1.59
CA VAL A 251 9.79 -11.79 -2.64
C VAL A 251 11.17 -12.26 -3.10
N ILE A 252 12.22 -11.44 -2.95
CA ILE A 252 13.61 -11.82 -3.26
C ILE A 252 14.11 -12.90 -2.28
N ASN A 253 13.71 -12.80 -1.00
CA ASN A 253 13.97 -13.85 -0.03
C ASN A 253 13.34 -15.18 -0.45
N GLY A 254 12.10 -15.14 -0.95
CA GLY A 254 11.40 -16.31 -1.49
C GLY A 254 12.10 -16.93 -2.69
N LEU A 255 12.63 -16.12 -3.61
CA LEU A 255 13.44 -16.60 -4.75
C LEU A 255 14.71 -17.29 -4.27
N GLY A 256 15.47 -16.64 -3.39
CA GLY A 256 16.69 -17.22 -2.84
C GLY A 256 16.46 -18.58 -2.19
N TYR A 257 15.37 -18.69 -1.42
CA TYR A 257 14.95 -19.96 -0.83
C TYR A 257 14.55 -21.02 -1.88
N ALA A 258 13.71 -20.63 -2.86
CA ALA A 258 13.19 -21.57 -3.86
C ALA A 258 14.28 -22.15 -4.78
N VAL A 259 15.32 -21.34 -5.09
CA VAL A 259 16.44 -21.75 -5.96
C VAL A 259 17.51 -22.52 -5.18
N ASN A 260 17.83 -22.11 -3.96
CA ASN A 260 19.00 -22.59 -3.22
C ASN A 260 18.65 -23.41 -1.96
N GLY A 261 17.35 -23.48 -1.61
CA GLY A 261 16.90 -24.09 -0.35
C GLY A 261 17.12 -23.19 0.86
N SER A 262 16.94 -23.77 2.06
CA SER A 262 17.22 -23.07 3.31
C SER A 262 18.71 -22.90 3.53
N GLY A 263 19.14 -21.78 4.09
CA GLY A 263 20.54 -21.52 4.40
C GLY A 263 20.99 -20.10 4.11
N GLU A 264 22.19 -19.92 3.56
CA GLU A 264 22.78 -18.59 3.34
C GLU A 264 22.06 -17.75 2.29
N ALA A 265 21.34 -18.37 1.35
CA ALA A 265 20.72 -17.68 0.21
C ALA A 265 19.29 -17.18 0.45
N GLY A 266 18.57 -17.72 1.44
CA GLY A 266 17.21 -17.31 1.71
C GLY A 266 16.52 -18.10 2.82
N GLN A 267 15.31 -17.67 3.15
CA GLN A 267 14.36 -18.34 4.05
C GLN A 267 13.04 -18.53 3.29
N GLN A 268 12.24 -19.50 3.70
CA GLN A 268 10.94 -19.73 3.08
C GLN A 268 10.06 -18.46 3.13
N ASP A 269 9.86 -17.95 4.31
CA ASP A 269 9.40 -16.59 4.64
C ASP A 269 9.61 -16.34 6.14
N CYS A 270 9.57 -15.08 6.54
CA CYS A 270 9.75 -14.71 7.93
C CYS A 270 9.08 -13.36 8.17
N TYR A 271 8.52 -13.17 9.36
CA TYR A 271 8.13 -11.84 9.77
C TYR A 271 8.36 -11.62 11.27
N LEU A 272 8.68 -10.36 11.60
CA LEU A 272 8.84 -9.86 12.95
C LEU A 272 7.76 -8.83 13.24
N ARG A 273 7.56 -8.53 14.52
CA ARG A 273 6.64 -7.47 14.92
C ARG A 273 7.26 -6.57 15.97
N ILE A 274 6.72 -5.37 16.05
CA ILE A 274 6.94 -4.42 17.14
C ILE A 274 5.60 -4.24 17.82
N SER A 275 5.43 -4.79 19.00
CA SER A 275 4.19 -4.68 19.77
C SER A 275 3.94 -3.26 20.22
N GLU A 276 2.69 -2.94 20.53
CA GLU A 276 2.30 -1.65 21.08
C GLU A 276 3.18 -1.24 22.26
N GLY A 277 3.65 0.02 22.25
CA GLY A 277 4.53 0.57 23.29
C GLY A 277 5.99 0.10 23.23
N GLN A 278 6.35 -0.84 22.32
CA GLN A 278 7.72 -1.27 22.13
C GLN A 278 8.39 -0.49 21.00
N GLN A 279 9.70 -0.31 21.05
CA GLN A 279 10.51 0.41 20.05
C GLN A 279 11.43 -0.52 19.25
N THR A 280 11.41 -1.81 19.57
CA THR A 280 12.26 -2.86 18.99
C THR A 280 11.42 -4.05 18.62
N PHE A 281 11.96 -4.95 17.81
CA PHE A 281 11.31 -6.23 17.55
C PHE A 281 11.12 -7.04 18.85
N ASP A 282 9.93 -7.64 18.99
CA ASP A 282 9.64 -8.56 20.10
C ASP A 282 10.66 -9.70 20.09
N ALA A 283 11.38 -9.89 21.20
CA ALA A 283 12.47 -10.85 21.28
C ALA A 283 12.03 -12.30 21.04
N ASP A 284 10.84 -12.66 21.52
CA ASP A 284 10.31 -14.02 21.48
C ASP A 284 9.37 -14.30 20.31
N PHE A 285 9.21 -13.34 19.39
CA PHE A 285 8.28 -13.46 18.28
C PHE A 285 8.99 -13.60 16.94
N VAL A 286 8.74 -14.72 16.26
CA VAL A 286 9.05 -14.96 14.84
C VAL A 286 7.85 -15.64 14.22
N GLY A 287 7.35 -15.10 13.11
CA GLY A 287 6.24 -15.67 12.36
C GLY A 287 6.67 -16.18 10.98
N SER A 288 5.93 -17.16 10.48
CA SER A 288 6.01 -17.64 9.10
C SER A 288 4.61 -17.98 8.60
N ILE A 289 4.30 -17.59 7.38
CA ILE A 289 3.03 -17.91 6.75
C ILE A 289 3.19 -19.13 5.83
N SER A 290 4.32 -19.29 5.19
CA SER A 290 4.59 -20.41 4.29
C SER A 290 4.49 -21.77 5.01
N SER A 291 4.75 -21.83 6.31
CA SER A 291 4.50 -23.03 7.12
C SER A 291 3.04 -23.52 7.08
N ARG A 292 2.10 -22.67 6.64
CA ARG A 292 0.66 -22.96 6.52
C ARG A 292 0.19 -23.15 5.08
N LEU A 293 1.09 -23.04 4.10
CA LEU A 293 0.74 -23.08 2.66
C LEU A 293 0.94 -24.47 2.02
N GLY A 294 1.66 -25.37 2.64
CA GLY A 294 2.05 -26.66 2.04
C GLY A 294 3.41 -26.64 1.35
N ALA A 295 3.91 -27.83 1.00
CA ALA A 295 5.32 -28.08 0.72
C ALA A 295 5.94 -27.32 -0.47
N ASN A 296 5.17 -27.00 -1.51
CA ASN A 296 5.67 -26.39 -2.74
C ASN A 296 5.26 -24.91 -2.88
N HIS A 297 5.00 -24.23 -1.76
CA HIS A 297 4.50 -22.88 -1.78
C HIS A 297 5.42 -21.95 -1.00
N VAL A 298 5.69 -20.79 -1.57
CA VAL A 298 6.45 -19.71 -0.95
C VAL A 298 5.59 -18.45 -0.96
N GLY A 299 5.25 -17.94 0.22
CA GLY A 299 4.38 -16.78 0.37
C GLY A 299 5.14 -15.46 0.51
N SER A 300 4.55 -14.39 0.02
CA SER A 300 4.97 -13.02 0.31
C SER A 300 3.74 -12.22 0.75
N VAL A 301 3.75 -11.73 1.99
CA VAL A 301 2.66 -10.88 2.50
C VAL A 301 2.71 -9.53 1.78
N MET A 302 1.57 -9.14 1.25
CA MET A 302 1.41 -7.91 0.49
C MET A 302 0.72 -6.82 1.31
N ALA A 303 -0.24 -7.21 2.14
CA ALA A 303 -0.97 -6.31 3.03
C ALA A 303 -1.60 -7.09 4.19
N VAL A 304 -1.97 -6.36 5.23
CA VAL A 304 -2.83 -6.85 6.32
C VAL A 304 -4.00 -5.90 6.46
N THR A 305 -5.21 -6.43 6.40
CA THR A 305 -6.44 -5.66 6.60
C THR A 305 -6.76 -5.47 8.10
N ASP A 306 -7.62 -4.52 8.42
CA ASP A 306 -7.94 -4.14 9.82
C ASP A 306 -8.47 -5.31 10.66
N ASP A 307 -9.16 -6.27 10.03
CA ASP A 307 -9.63 -7.51 10.66
C ASP A 307 -8.50 -8.51 10.99
N GLY A 308 -7.26 -8.21 10.58
CA GLY A 308 -6.08 -9.05 10.78
C GLY A 308 -5.91 -10.15 9.73
N THR A 309 -6.58 -10.05 8.60
CA THR A 309 -6.33 -10.93 7.45
C THR A 309 -5.06 -10.51 6.73
N ALA A 310 -4.08 -11.41 6.66
CA ALA A 310 -2.91 -11.24 5.81
C ALA A 310 -3.24 -11.68 4.38
N TRP A 311 -3.04 -10.79 3.43
CA TRP A 311 -3.16 -11.03 2.01
C TRP A 311 -1.80 -11.28 1.40
N MET A 312 -1.68 -12.36 0.64
CA MET A 312 -0.41 -12.86 0.17
C MET A 312 -0.45 -13.14 -1.32
N GLN A 313 0.66 -12.92 -1.98
CA GLN A 313 0.98 -13.64 -3.20
C GLN A 313 1.83 -14.85 -2.88
N VAL A 314 1.45 -15.97 -3.45
CA VAL A 314 2.08 -17.27 -3.21
C VAL A 314 2.54 -17.85 -4.54
N ALA A 315 3.84 -18.13 -4.63
CA ALA A 315 4.44 -18.87 -5.74
C ALA A 315 4.24 -20.37 -5.52
N ASP A 316 3.75 -21.05 -6.54
CA ASP A 316 3.81 -22.52 -6.62
C ASP A 316 5.13 -22.91 -7.30
N THR A 317 6.08 -23.43 -6.51
CA THR A 317 7.43 -23.77 -7.00
C THR A 317 7.44 -24.95 -7.97
N SER A 318 6.32 -25.67 -8.16
CA SER A 318 6.20 -26.67 -9.21
C SER A 318 5.94 -26.05 -10.61
N VAL A 319 5.52 -24.78 -10.66
CA VAL A 319 5.17 -24.03 -11.88
C VAL A 319 6.08 -22.82 -12.08
N THR A 320 6.37 -22.10 -10.99
CA THR A 320 7.27 -20.95 -10.99
C THR A 320 8.71 -21.41 -11.21
N PRO A 321 9.49 -20.74 -12.08
CA PRO A 321 10.88 -21.13 -12.31
C PRO A 321 11.69 -21.12 -11.01
N THR A 322 12.42 -22.21 -10.74
CA THR A 322 13.27 -22.39 -9.55
C THR A 322 14.60 -23.03 -9.85
N ALA A 323 14.99 -23.14 -11.13
CA ALA A 323 16.28 -23.69 -11.52
C ALA A 323 17.42 -22.75 -11.06
N PRO A 324 18.62 -23.25 -10.77
CA PRO A 324 19.80 -22.43 -10.56
C PRO A 324 20.00 -21.44 -11.70
N GLY A 325 20.19 -20.17 -11.39
CA GLY A 325 20.30 -19.10 -12.38
C GLY A 325 18.97 -18.47 -12.81
N THR A 326 17.83 -18.90 -12.23
CA THR A 326 16.55 -18.21 -12.43
C THR A 326 16.69 -16.73 -12.06
N THR A 327 16.35 -15.88 -13.00
CA THR A 327 16.37 -14.42 -12.82
C THR A 327 15.15 -13.95 -12.05
N TYR A 328 15.27 -12.80 -11.44
CA TYR A 328 14.15 -12.11 -10.77
C TYR A 328 12.91 -11.93 -11.69
N GLY A 329 13.15 -11.60 -12.98
CA GLY A 329 12.07 -11.47 -13.96
C GLY A 329 11.35 -12.80 -14.26
N GLU A 330 12.10 -13.89 -14.38
CA GLU A 330 11.52 -15.22 -14.58
C GLU A 330 10.74 -15.69 -13.37
N TRP A 331 11.24 -15.42 -12.14
CA TRP A 331 10.55 -15.70 -10.88
C TRP A 331 9.17 -15.05 -10.83
N TYR A 332 9.03 -13.82 -11.33
CA TYR A 332 7.76 -13.10 -11.37
C TYR A 332 6.81 -13.51 -12.47
N SER A 333 7.26 -14.26 -13.46
CA SER A 333 6.53 -14.39 -14.74
C SER A 333 5.26 -15.24 -14.66
N LYS A 334 5.20 -16.23 -13.75
CA LYS A 334 4.08 -17.18 -13.66
C LYS A 334 4.06 -17.95 -12.34
N GLY A 335 2.95 -18.67 -12.10
CA GLY A 335 2.80 -19.55 -10.94
C GLY A 335 2.38 -18.83 -9.66
N TRP A 336 2.05 -17.55 -9.72
CA TRP A 336 1.62 -16.77 -8.58
C TRP A 336 0.10 -16.76 -8.43
N SER A 337 -0.37 -16.90 -7.22
CA SER A 337 -1.80 -16.84 -6.88
C SER A 337 -2.02 -16.06 -5.60
N TRP A 338 -3.24 -15.51 -5.46
CA TRP A 338 -3.63 -14.80 -4.26
C TRP A 338 -4.12 -15.77 -3.18
N TRP A 339 -3.68 -15.51 -1.96
CA TRP A 339 -4.06 -16.26 -0.76
C TRP A 339 -4.37 -15.29 0.37
N ARG A 340 -5.16 -15.75 1.32
CA ARG A 340 -5.41 -15.07 2.58
C ARG A 340 -5.27 -16.01 3.76
N ALA A 341 -4.85 -15.48 4.91
CA ALA A 341 -4.80 -16.20 6.16
C ALA A 341 -4.94 -15.23 7.33
N PRO A 342 -5.51 -15.63 8.48
CA PRO A 342 -5.40 -14.83 9.68
C PRO A 342 -3.93 -14.68 10.09
N LEU A 343 -3.51 -13.45 10.41
CA LEU A 343 -2.12 -13.18 10.79
C LEU A 343 -1.71 -13.91 12.08
N ASP A 344 -2.68 -14.12 12.98
CA ASP A 344 -2.48 -14.82 14.25
C ASP A 344 -2.33 -16.34 14.14
N GLY A 345 -2.47 -16.89 12.94
CA GLY A 345 -2.34 -18.33 12.72
C GLY A 345 -3.53 -19.18 13.15
N SER A 346 -4.66 -18.56 13.49
CA SER A 346 -5.86 -19.25 13.99
C SER A 346 -6.50 -20.24 13.00
N SER A 347 -6.21 -20.09 11.70
CA SER A 347 -6.66 -21.05 10.68
C SER A 347 -5.65 -21.19 9.52
N ALA A 348 -5.88 -22.19 8.67
CA ALA A 348 -5.10 -22.44 7.48
C ALA A 348 -5.22 -21.29 6.48
N ALA A 349 -4.19 -21.13 5.64
CA ALA A 349 -4.25 -20.22 4.50
C ALA A 349 -5.20 -20.76 3.43
N THR A 350 -5.92 -19.85 2.77
CA THR A 350 -6.91 -20.16 1.73
C THR A 350 -6.59 -19.43 0.45
N ARG A 351 -6.54 -20.14 -0.66
CA ARG A 351 -6.39 -19.54 -1.99
C ARG A 351 -7.64 -18.75 -2.36
N VAL A 352 -7.43 -17.58 -2.97
CA VAL A 352 -8.49 -16.65 -3.40
C VAL A 352 -8.36 -16.39 -4.89
N GLY A 353 -9.49 -16.41 -5.61
CA GLY A 353 -9.54 -16.04 -7.03
C GLY A 353 -9.10 -17.11 -8.00
N GLY A 354 -8.85 -16.69 -9.24
CA GLY A 354 -8.73 -17.51 -10.44
C GLY A 354 -7.41 -18.27 -10.62
N GLU A 355 -7.04 -18.48 -11.90
CA GLU A 355 -5.83 -19.21 -12.28
C GLU A 355 -4.56 -18.47 -11.87
N PRO A 356 -3.47 -19.21 -11.57
CA PRO A 356 -2.17 -18.61 -11.29
C PRO A 356 -1.68 -17.76 -12.46
N GLY A 357 -1.10 -16.61 -12.13
CA GLY A 357 -0.58 -15.65 -13.11
C GLY A 357 0.82 -15.18 -12.78
N ALA A 358 1.18 -14.01 -13.26
CA ALA A 358 2.37 -13.31 -12.89
C ALA A 358 2.23 -12.68 -11.49
N TYR A 359 3.36 -12.39 -10.84
CA TYR A 359 3.39 -11.61 -9.61
C TYR A 359 2.83 -10.20 -9.85
N SER A 360 1.97 -9.74 -8.97
CA SER A 360 1.45 -8.37 -8.99
C SER A 360 2.14 -7.55 -7.92
N GLY A 361 2.87 -6.53 -8.32
CA GLY A 361 3.58 -5.64 -7.39
C GLY A 361 2.69 -4.68 -6.62
N PHE A 362 1.44 -4.51 -7.06
CA PHE A 362 0.51 -3.53 -6.52
C PHE A 362 -0.59 -4.17 -5.67
N THR A 363 -0.84 -3.56 -4.51
CA THR A 363 -1.98 -3.83 -3.65
C THR A 363 -2.41 -2.57 -2.90
N LEU A 364 -3.68 -2.43 -2.65
CA LEU A 364 -4.23 -1.40 -1.78
C LEU A 364 -5.24 -2.01 -0.81
N SER A 365 -5.04 -1.78 0.48
CA SER A 365 -6.07 -2.04 1.49
C SER A 365 -6.78 -0.73 1.84
N SER A 366 -8.11 -0.76 1.87
CA SER A 366 -8.96 0.35 2.30
C SER A 366 -10.10 -0.19 3.15
N GLY A 367 -10.06 0.05 4.45
CA GLY A 367 -10.99 -0.57 5.40
C GLY A 367 -10.90 -2.10 5.35
N SER A 368 -12.01 -2.76 5.03
CA SER A 368 -12.11 -4.21 4.83
C SER A 368 -11.84 -4.64 3.38
N SER A 369 -11.70 -3.71 2.45
CA SER A 369 -11.45 -3.99 1.03
C SER A 369 -9.98 -4.18 0.73
N PHE A 370 -9.69 -5.15 -0.15
CA PHE A 370 -8.35 -5.43 -0.63
C PHE A 370 -8.32 -5.48 -2.15
N PHE A 371 -7.77 -4.42 -2.74
CA PHE A 371 -7.68 -4.26 -4.18
C PHE A 371 -6.34 -4.74 -4.73
N VAL A 372 -6.41 -5.44 -5.85
CA VAL A 372 -5.25 -5.90 -6.62
C VAL A 372 -5.38 -5.48 -8.08
N SER A 373 -4.26 -5.35 -8.78
CA SER A 373 -4.28 -5.16 -10.22
C SER A 373 -4.34 -6.51 -10.93
N GLN A 374 -5.25 -6.63 -11.89
CA GLN A 374 -5.38 -7.80 -12.76
C GLN A 374 -5.30 -7.36 -14.21
N ALA A 375 -4.20 -7.66 -14.87
CA ALA A 375 -4.05 -7.39 -16.30
C ALA A 375 -4.88 -8.37 -17.14
N ALA A 376 -5.46 -7.88 -18.24
CA ALA A 376 -6.06 -8.74 -19.26
C ALA A 376 -4.97 -9.61 -19.91
N SER A 377 -5.38 -10.71 -20.53
CA SER A 377 -4.45 -11.68 -21.16
C SER A 377 -3.61 -11.08 -22.28
N ASP A 378 -4.10 -10.02 -22.93
CA ASP A 378 -3.37 -9.27 -23.97
C ASP A 378 -2.57 -8.08 -23.46
N TYR A 379 -2.56 -7.86 -22.13
CA TYR A 379 -1.89 -6.75 -21.42
C TYR A 379 -2.29 -5.34 -21.89
N LYS A 380 -3.40 -5.20 -22.63
CA LYS A 380 -3.88 -3.90 -23.11
C LYS A 380 -4.68 -3.13 -22.07
N THR A 381 -5.27 -3.85 -21.12
CA THR A 381 -6.04 -3.26 -20.04
C THR A 381 -5.71 -3.92 -18.70
N THR A 382 -5.93 -3.19 -17.62
CA THR A 382 -5.82 -3.70 -16.26
C THR A 382 -7.03 -3.25 -15.46
N SER A 383 -7.64 -4.19 -14.75
CA SER A 383 -8.72 -3.89 -13.81
C SER A 383 -8.21 -3.91 -12.38
N LEU A 384 -8.71 -3.02 -11.53
CA LEU A 384 -8.63 -3.17 -10.09
C LEU A 384 -9.73 -4.12 -9.64
N VAL A 385 -9.34 -5.17 -8.93
CA VAL A 385 -10.26 -6.21 -8.47
C VAL A 385 -10.25 -6.22 -6.95
N ASP A 386 -11.42 -6.11 -6.34
CA ASP A 386 -11.58 -6.32 -4.89
C ASP A 386 -11.64 -7.82 -4.60
N LEU A 387 -10.68 -8.31 -3.84
CA LEU A 387 -10.60 -9.70 -3.38
C LEU A 387 -11.20 -9.92 -1.98
N SER A 388 -11.85 -8.94 -1.41
CA SER A 388 -12.51 -9.03 -0.10
C SER A 388 -13.54 -10.17 -0.04
N PRO A 389 -14.08 -10.50 1.13
CA PRO A 389 -14.94 -11.68 1.29
C PRO A 389 -16.09 -11.76 0.28
N GLY A 390 -16.09 -12.81 -0.52
CA GLY A 390 -17.04 -13.02 -1.61
C GLY A 390 -16.36 -13.45 -2.91
N ALA A 391 -17.05 -13.32 -4.01
CA ALA A 391 -16.45 -13.46 -5.33
C ALA A 391 -15.64 -12.19 -5.67
N PRO A 392 -14.51 -12.31 -6.38
CA PRO A 392 -13.77 -11.15 -6.85
C PRO A 392 -14.70 -10.21 -7.62
N ALA A 393 -14.73 -8.93 -7.21
CA ALA A 393 -15.55 -7.91 -7.85
C ALA A 393 -14.66 -7.02 -8.71
N ALA A 394 -14.97 -6.92 -10.01
CA ALA A 394 -14.28 -6.01 -10.91
C ALA A 394 -14.63 -4.56 -10.56
N GLY A 395 -13.61 -3.77 -10.33
CA GLY A 395 -13.71 -2.32 -10.15
C GLY A 395 -13.33 -1.57 -11.42
N VAL A 396 -12.59 -0.49 -11.23
CA VAL A 396 -12.15 0.39 -12.31
C VAL A 396 -11.18 -0.33 -13.25
N THR A 397 -11.36 -0.17 -14.56
CA THR A 397 -10.48 -0.70 -15.61
C THR A 397 -9.78 0.45 -16.35
N PHE A 398 -8.50 0.26 -16.63
CA PHE A 398 -7.62 1.22 -17.31
C PHE A 398 -7.01 0.61 -18.56
N PRO A 399 -6.70 1.41 -19.60
CA PRO A 399 -5.78 1.00 -20.64
C PRO A 399 -4.37 0.78 -20.07
N GLY A 400 -3.62 -0.19 -20.60
CA GLY A 400 -2.27 -0.52 -20.12
C GLY A 400 -2.26 -1.24 -18.77
N PHE A 401 -1.31 -0.87 -17.90
CA PHE A 401 -1.11 -1.53 -16.61
C PHE A 401 -1.01 -0.53 -15.46
N VAL A 402 -1.55 -0.90 -14.31
CA VAL A 402 -1.49 -0.12 -13.07
C VAL A 402 -0.18 -0.39 -12.37
N LEU A 403 0.52 0.67 -12.00
CA LEU A 403 1.82 0.64 -11.32
C LEU A 403 1.70 0.94 -9.83
N ASP A 404 0.80 1.87 -9.47
CA ASP A 404 0.59 2.27 -8.08
C ASP A 404 -0.80 2.88 -7.90
N VAL A 405 -1.32 2.83 -6.68
CA VAL A 405 -2.53 3.53 -6.28
C VAL A 405 -2.34 4.08 -4.87
N ALA A 406 -2.70 5.32 -4.68
CA ALA A 406 -2.66 5.96 -3.38
C ALA A 406 -4.02 6.56 -3.02
N ARG A 407 -4.43 6.43 -1.77
CA ARG A 407 -5.54 7.18 -1.21
C ARG A 407 -5.03 8.58 -0.83
N ILE A 408 -5.67 9.63 -1.35
CA ILE A 408 -5.31 11.02 -1.08
C ILE A 408 -6.23 11.59 0.02
N ARG A 409 -7.50 11.22 0.00
CA ARG A 409 -8.51 11.60 1.01
C ARG A 409 -9.31 10.41 1.46
#